data_6d218e68458bffdc11a01d23ca1ff1b0
#
_entry.id   6d218e68458bffdc11a01d23ca1ff1b0
#
_cell.length_a   1.000
_cell.length_b   1.000
_cell.length_c   1.000
_cell.angle_alpha   90.00
_cell.angle_beta   90.00
_cell.angle_gamma   90.00
#
_symmetry.space_group_name_H-M   'P 1'
#
loop_
_entity.id
_entity.type
_entity.pdbx_description
1 polymer ?
#
loop_
_entity_poly.entity_id
_entity_poly.type
_entity_poly.pdbx_seq_one_letter_code
_entity_poly.pdbx_strand_id
1 'polypeptide(L)'
;EHDIHIQVRVFDNGNQEVVLEYGDEPEVTLNFEHLDDDYVFDGACSFQELAPANAMRKAISVFHGNAIARRHYGNFIMEYRYEGGAISSITEIRPGGYERVVYRYRNKLAELQEVYERTDVEESIAQVKEEINQMLDLRRRIDRNRVKELDERLAVLSRRLFALEA
;
A
#
# COMPACT_ATOMS: atom_id res chain seq x y z
N GLU A 1 7.21 13.01 -36.41
CA GLU A 1 7.47 12.93 -34.95
C GLU A 1 7.12 14.31 -34.41
N HIS A 2 6.03 14.40 -33.63
CA HIS A 2 5.63 15.68 -33.06
C HIS A 2 6.42 15.88 -31.76
N ASP A 3 7.12 16.99 -31.66
CA ASP A 3 7.83 17.37 -30.45
C ASP A 3 6.88 18.06 -29.47
N ILE A 4 7.05 17.82 -28.18
CA ILE A 4 6.32 18.53 -27.13
C ILE A 4 6.96 19.92 -27.01
N HIS A 5 6.16 20.95 -27.28
CA HIS A 5 6.53 22.34 -27.00
C HIS A 5 6.23 22.67 -25.56
N ILE A 6 7.22 23.23 -24.85
CA ILE A 6 7.08 23.58 -23.44
C ILE A 6 7.33 25.08 -23.30
N GLN A 7 6.35 25.81 -22.80
CA GLN A 7 6.49 27.23 -22.42
C GLN A 7 6.41 27.33 -20.89
N VAL A 8 7.31 28.09 -20.30
CA VAL A 8 7.31 28.36 -18.85
C VAL A 8 7.15 29.85 -18.63
N ARG A 9 6.16 30.21 -17.82
CA ARG A 9 5.91 31.57 -17.34
C ARG A 9 6.19 31.64 -15.86
N VAL A 10 6.97 32.62 -15.42
CA VAL A 10 7.28 32.83 -14.01
C VAL A 10 6.55 34.09 -13.55
N PHE A 11 5.83 34.00 -12.43
CA PHE A 11 5.09 35.09 -11.83
C PHE A 11 5.92 35.81 -10.74
N ASP A 12 5.54 37.04 -10.40
CA ASP A 12 6.25 37.87 -9.41
C ASP A 12 6.25 37.23 -7.99
N ASN A 13 5.29 36.37 -7.69
CA ASN A 13 5.22 35.60 -6.44
C ASN A 13 6.08 34.33 -6.43
N GLY A 14 6.84 34.07 -7.49
CA GLY A 14 7.67 32.89 -7.64
C GLY A 14 6.96 31.66 -8.24
N ASN A 15 5.63 31.67 -8.34
CA ASN A 15 4.87 30.59 -8.96
C ASN A 15 5.23 30.45 -10.44
N GLN A 16 5.06 29.25 -10.98
CA GLN A 16 5.32 28.97 -12.39
C GLN A 16 4.11 28.35 -13.06
N GLU A 17 3.87 28.74 -14.30
CA GLU A 17 2.93 28.10 -15.20
C GLU A 17 3.70 27.40 -16.31
N VAL A 18 3.49 26.12 -16.47
CA VAL A 18 4.08 25.31 -17.55
C VAL A 18 2.98 24.95 -18.52
N VAL A 19 3.08 25.44 -19.75
CA VAL A 19 2.16 25.11 -20.83
C VAL A 19 2.80 24.07 -21.74
N LEU A 20 2.10 22.96 -21.93
CA LEU A 20 2.50 21.85 -22.80
C LEU A 20 1.63 21.90 -24.05
N GLU A 21 2.27 22.03 -25.20
CA GLU A 21 1.65 21.97 -26.53
C GLU A 21 2.17 20.71 -27.25
N TYR A 22 1.28 19.93 -27.84
CA TYR A 22 1.64 18.74 -28.58
C TYR A 22 0.73 18.57 -29.80
N GLY A 23 1.28 18.81 -31.00
CA GLY A 23 0.53 18.71 -32.25
C GLY A 23 -0.68 19.63 -32.28
N ASP A 24 -1.84 19.09 -32.64
CA ASP A 24 -3.12 19.79 -32.68
C ASP A 24 -3.98 19.58 -31.40
N GLU A 25 -3.38 19.03 -30.33
CA GLU A 25 -4.07 18.85 -29.06
C GLU A 25 -4.31 20.16 -28.30
N PRO A 26 -5.36 20.22 -27.47
CA PRO A 26 -5.52 21.32 -26.54
C PRO A 26 -4.29 21.49 -25.64
N GLU A 27 -3.88 22.74 -25.43
CA GLU A 27 -2.83 23.06 -24.49
C GLU A 27 -3.15 22.55 -23.09
N VAL A 28 -2.14 21.93 -22.46
CA VAL A 28 -2.24 21.49 -21.07
C VAL A 28 -1.42 22.44 -20.19
N THR A 29 -2.09 23.14 -19.30
CA THR A 29 -1.47 24.08 -18.37
C THR A 29 -1.30 23.45 -17.00
N LEU A 30 -0.07 23.46 -16.49
CA LEU A 30 0.31 22.99 -15.17
C LEU A 30 0.74 24.18 -14.32
N ASN A 31 0.01 24.46 -13.25
CA ASN A 31 0.32 25.55 -12.32
C ASN A 31 1.14 25.01 -11.14
N PHE A 32 2.37 25.47 -11.01
CA PHE A 32 3.26 25.11 -9.93
C PHE A 32 3.29 26.22 -8.88
N GLU A 33 3.04 25.84 -7.64
CA GLU A 33 3.23 26.72 -6.49
C GLU A 33 4.66 26.62 -6.00
N HIS A 34 5.28 27.77 -5.73
CA HIS A 34 6.61 27.86 -5.12
C HIS A 34 6.46 27.79 -3.60
N LEU A 35 6.93 26.69 -3.00
CA LEU A 35 6.88 26.45 -1.56
C LEU A 35 8.32 26.22 -1.07
N ASP A 36 8.84 27.17 -0.30
CA ASP A 36 10.23 27.18 0.17
C ASP A 36 11.23 27.06 -1.00
N ASP A 37 11.95 25.95 -1.13
CA ASP A 37 12.90 25.68 -2.21
C ASP A 37 12.36 24.75 -3.31
N ASP A 38 11.08 24.34 -3.20
CA ASP A 38 10.45 23.37 -4.09
C ASP A 38 9.30 23.96 -4.92
N TYR A 39 8.99 23.32 -6.04
CA TYR A 39 7.81 23.59 -6.86
C TYR A 39 6.83 22.44 -6.78
N VAL A 40 5.60 22.73 -6.39
CA VAL A 40 4.56 21.71 -6.21
C VAL A 40 3.43 21.93 -7.23
N PHE A 41 3.12 20.87 -7.98
CA PHE A 41 1.91 20.79 -8.80
C PHE A 41 0.85 19.94 -8.10
N ASP A 42 -0.29 20.55 -7.78
CA ASP A 42 -1.50 19.87 -7.31
C ASP A 42 -2.65 20.20 -8.27
N GLY A 43 -3.05 19.23 -9.08
CA GLY A 43 -4.04 19.44 -10.11
C GLY A 43 -4.36 18.21 -10.94
N ALA A 44 -5.16 18.39 -11.98
CA ALA A 44 -5.54 17.35 -12.92
C ALA A 44 -5.26 17.83 -14.35
N CYS A 45 -4.83 16.89 -15.18
CA CYS A 45 -4.63 17.10 -16.61
C CYS A 45 -5.14 15.91 -17.42
N SER A 46 -5.44 16.14 -18.69
CA SER A 46 -5.93 15.11 -19.60
C SER A 46 -5.16 15.18 -20.92
N PHE A 47 -4.81 14.04 -21.48
CA PHE A 47 -4.10 13.90 -22.73
C PHE A 47 -4.85 12.93 -23.65
N GLN A 48 -4.94 13.24 -24.93
CA GLN A 48 -5.52 12.34 -25.94
C GLN A 48 -4.43 11.43 -26.52
N GLU A 49 -3.21 11.97 -26.66
CA GLU A 49 -2.05 11.25 -27.21
C GLU A 49 -1.22 10.55 -26.15
N LEU A 50 -0.53 9.50 -26.58
CA LEU A 50 0.27 8.66 -25.69
C LEU A 50 1.59 9.32 -25.24
N ALA A 51 2.19 10.13 -26.09
CA ALA A 51 3.49 10.72 -25.83
C ALA A 51 3.46 11.68 -24.63
N PRO A 52 2.57 12.70 -24.57
CA PRO A 52 2.49 13.58 -23.41
C PRO A 52 1.98 12.84 -22.15
N ALA A 53 1.06 11.88 -22.28
CA ALA A 53 0.63 11.05 -21.15
C ALA A 53 1.80 10.22 -20.56
N ASN A 54 2.68 9.70 -21.40
CA ASN A 54 3.88 8.97 -20.94
C ASN A 54 4.91 9.91 -20.30
N ALA A 55 5.09 11.12 -20.85
CA ALA A 55 5.95 12.13 -20.25
C ALA A 55 5.50 12.51 -18.84
N MET A 56 4.18 12.72 -18.64
CA MET A 56 3.61 13.01 -17.31
C MET A 56 3.82 11.84 -16.35
N ARG A 57 3.60 10.59 -16.77
CA ARG A 57 3.85 9.42 -15.92
C ARG A 57 5.32 9.30 -15.52
N LYS A 58 6.24 9.60 -16.45
CA LYS A 58 7.67 9.65 -16.15
C LYS A 58 8.00 10.75 -15.13
N ALA A 59 7.39 11.93 -15.27
CA ALA A 59 7.54 13.01 -14.28
C ALA A 59 7.06 12.59 -12.90
N ILE A 60 5.86 12.00 -12.76
CA ILE A 60 5.36 11.45 -11.49
C ILE A 60 6.38 10.50 -10.86
N SER A 61 7.00 9.62 -11.66
CA SER A 61 8.00 8.67 -11.18
C SER A 61 9.29 9.35 -10.74
N VAL A 62 9.81 10.28 -11.54
CA VAL A 62 11.09 10.97 -11.28
C VAL A 62 11.00 11.87 -10.04
N PHE A 63 9.87 12.55 -9.87
CA PHE A 63 9.64 13.47 -8.74
C PHE A 63 8.94 12.79 -7.55
N HIS A 64 8.87 11.45 -7.54
CA HIS A 64 8.26 10.68 -6.44
C HIS A 64 6.85 11.14 -6.08
N GLY A 65 6.06 11.56 -7.09
CA GLY A 65 4.72 12.10 -6.91
C GLY A 65 3.68 11.03 -6.58
N ASN A 66 2.54 11.48 -6.03
CA ASN A 66 1.34 10.67 -5.83
C ASN A 66 0.32 11.06 -6.90
N ALA A 67 -0.28 10.07 -7.57
CA ALA A 67 -1.23 10.34 -8.64
C ALA A 67 -2.19 9.17 -8.89
N ILE A 68 -3.33 9.50 -9.50
CA ILE A 68 -4.24 8.51 -10.09
C ILE A 68 -4.31 8.81 -11.58
N ALA A 69 -3.77 7.90 -12.40
CA ALA A 69 -3.86 8.00 -13.85
C ALA A 69 -4.91 7.03 -14.39
N ARG A 70 -5.85 7.53 -15.18
CA ARG A 70 -6.90 6.72 -15.83
C ARG A 70 -6.66 6.67 -17.32
N ARG A 71 -6.58 5.46 -17.85
CA ARG A 71 -6.53 5.22 -19.28
C ARG A 71 -7.84 4.62 -19.74
N HIS A 72 -8.52 5.34 -20.63
CA HIS A 72 -9.81 4.93 -21.17
C HIS A 72 -9.62 4.01 -22.37
N TYR A 73 -10.26 2.87 -22.33
CA TYR A 73 -10.45 1.94 -23.46
C TYR A 73 -11.94 1.92 -23.82
N GLY A 74 -12.29 1.36 -24.96
CA GLY A 74 -13.65 1.45 -25.47
C GLY A 74 -14.74 0.98 -24.49
N ASN A 75 -14.46 -0.04 -23.67
CA ASN A 75 -15.44 -0.67 -22.77
C ASN A 75 -14.95 -0.84 -21.32
N PHE A 76 -13.79 -0.33 -20.98
CA PHE A 76 -13.26 -0.34 -19.61
C PHE A 76 -12.23 0.78 -19.41
N ILE A 77 -11.89 1.04 -18.16
CA ILE A 77 -10.88 1.99 -17.73
C ILE A 77 -9.82 1.21 -16.96
N MET A 78 -8.54 1.49 -17.23
CA MET A 78 -7.44 1.06 -16.38
C MET A 78 -7.02 2.22 -15.49
N GLU A 79 -7.18 2.06 -14.19
CA GLU A 79 -6.74 3.01 -13.18
C GLU A 79 -5.38 2.58 -12.61
N TYR A 80 -4.40 3.47 -12.69
CA TYR A 80 -3.06 3.30 -12.13
C TYR A 80 -2.90 4.25 -10.95
N ARG A 81 -2.64 3.71 -9.79
CA ARG A 81 -2.35 4.50 -8.59
C ARG A 81 -0.85 4.54 -8.36
N TYR A 82 -0.34 5.74 -8.22
CA TYR A 82 1.07 6.00 -7.91
C TYR A 82 1.19 6.50 -6.48
N GLU A 83 2.17 5.97 -5.77
CA GLU A 83 2.56 6.39 -4.42
C GLU A 83 4.08 6.48 -4.38
N GLY A 84 4.60 7.67 -4.03
CA GLY A 84 6.04 7.92 -4.04
C GLY A 84 6.73 7.66 -5.40
N GLY A 85 6.02 7.93 -6.52
CA GLY A 85 6.51 7.74 -7.88
C GLY A 85 6.44 6.31 -8.42
N ALA A 86 6.04 5.33 -7.58
CA ALA A 86 5.90 3.93 -7.99
C ALA A 86 4.41 3.54 -8.11
N ILE A 87 4.12 2.57 -8.98
CA ILE A 87 2.76 2.02 -9.11
C ILE A 87 2.45 1.16 -7.88
N SER A 88 1.48 1.59 -7.06
CA SER A 88 1.01 0.83 -5.90
C SER A 88 -0.14 -0.13 -6.27
N SER A 89 -1.01 0.24 -7.21
CA SER A 89 -2.05 -0.65 -7.72
C SER A 89 -2.49 -0.33 -9.14
N ILE A 90 -3.01 -1.34 -9.83
CA ILE A 90 -3.66 -1.24 -11.14
C ILE A 90 -5.02 -1.91 -11.03
N THR A 91 -6.09 -1.18 -11.35
CA THR A 91 -7.46 -1.65 -11.27
C THR A 91 -8.16 -1.51 -12.63
N GLU A 92 -8.80 -2.56 -13.10
CA GLU A 92 -9.70 -2.53 -14.24
C GLU A 92 -11.10 -2.17 -13.76
N ILE A 93 -11.67 -1.10 -14.32
CA ILE A 93 -13.01 -0.60 -13.99
C ILE A 93 -13.89 -0.76 -15.23
N ARG A 94 -15.00 -1.49 -15.09
CA ARG A 94 -15.98 -1.71 -16.17
C ARG A 94 -17.30 -0.99 -15.89
N PRO A 95 -18.12 -0.75 -16.93
CA PRO A 95 -19.46 -0.23 -16.77
C PRO A 95 -20.28 -1.07 -15.77
N GLY A 96 -21.11 -0.39 -14.95
CA GLY A 96 -21.89 -1.04 -13.90
C GLY A 96 -21.17 -1.19 -12.56
N GLY A 97 -19.99 -0.58 -12.41
CA GLY A 97 -19.26 -0.54 -11.13
C GLY A 97 -18.48 -1.82 -10.82
N TYR A 98 -18.26 -2.68 -11.80
CA TYR A 98 -17.39 -3.85 -11.65
C TYR A 98 -15.92 -3.41 -11.62
N GLU A 99 -15.22 -3.73 -10.55
CA GLU A 99 -13.80 -3.44 -10.37
C GLU A 99 -13.02 -4.74 -10.18
N ARG A 100 -11.88 -4.84 -10.87
CA ARG A 100 -10.96 -5.95 -10.72
C ARG A 100 -9.53 -5.44 -10.52
N VAL A 101 -8.94 -5.74 -9.37
CA VAL A 101 -7.53 -5.45 -9.13
C VAL A 101 -6.67 -6.38 -9.99
N VAL A 102 -5.92 -5.80 -10.92
CA VAL A 102 -5.01 -6.51 -11.83
C VAL A 102 -3.62 -6.64 -11.21
N TYR A 103 -3.20 -5.61 -10.49
CA TYR A 103 -1.92 -5.55 -9.80
C TYR A 103 -2.06 -4.79 -8.48
N ARG A 104 -1.39 -5.27 -7.44
CA ARG A 104 -1.20 -4.55 -6.18
C ARG A 104 0.23 -4.77 -5.69
N TYR A 105 0.93 -3.69 -5.40
CA TYR A 105 2.23 -3.78 -4.74
C TYR A 105 2.03 -4.40 -3.36
N ARG A 106 2.75 -5.49 -3.08
CA ARG A 106 2.81 -6.09 -1.76
C ARG A 106 4.12 -5.70 -1.11
N ASN A 107 4.03 -5.09 0.04
CA ASN A 107 5.22 -4.80 0.83
C ASN A 107 5.75 -6.12 1.43
N LYS A 108 6.77 -6.70 0.78
CA LYS A 108 7.39 -7.95 1.24
C LYS A 108 7.95 -7.86 2.66
N LEU A 109 8.32 -6.65 3.12
CA LEU A 109 8.77 -6.43 4.49
C LEU A 109 7.64 -6.62 5.50
N ALA A 110 6.43 -6.11 5.20
CA ALA A 110 5.26 -6.34 6.06
C ALA A 110 4.84 -7.81 6.07
N GLU A 111 4.87 -8.50 4.92
CA GLU A 111 4.61 -9.96 4.85
C GLU A 111 5.65 -10.77 5.66
N LEU A 112 6.93 -10.39 5.59
CA LEU A 112 7.98 -11.00 6.40
C LEU A 112 7.77 -10.73 7.90
N GLN A 113 7.37 -9.53 8.26
CA GLN A 113 7.10 -9.15 9.64
C GLN A 113 5.91 -9.93 10.22
N GLU A 114 4.82 -10.11 9.45
CA GLU A 114 3.71 -11.00 9.82
C GLU A 114 4.17 -12.46 9.99
N VAL A 115 5.08 -12.96 9.15
CA VAL A 115 5.63 -14.31 9.30
C VAL A 115 6.47 -14.41 10.57
N TYR A 116 7.29 -13.42 10.91
CA TYR A 116 8.06 -13.39 12.14
C TYR A 116 7.15 -13.31 13.38
N GLU A 117 6.13 -12.47 13.35
CA GLU A 117 5.14 -12.38 14.44
C GLU A 117 4.38 -13.69 14.64
N ARG A 118 4.02 -14.39 13.55
CA ARG A 118 3.42 -15.74 13.63
C ARG A 118 4.37 -16.77 14.19
N THR A 119 5.65 -16.71 13.85
CA THR A 119 6.67 -17.62 14.39
C THR A 119 6.82 -17.44 15.90
N ASP A 120 6.82 -16.19 16.40
CA ASP A 120 6.85 -15.90 17.84
C ASP A 120 5.59 -16.42 18.54
N VAL A 121 4.43 -16.36 17.91
CA VAL A 121 3.17 -16.90 18.44
C VAL A 121 3.22 -18.43 18.48
N GLU A 122 3.71 -19.07 17.42
CA GLU A 122 3.86 -20.53 17.36
C GLU A 122 4.83 -21.06 18.42
N GLU A 123 5.96 -20.36 18.66
CA GLU A 123 6.88 -20.70 19.75
C GLU A 123 6.21 -20.53 21.12
N SER A 124 5.43 -19.47 21.31
CA SER A 124 4.66 -19.24 22.55
C SER A 124 3.61 -20.35 22.77
N ILE A 125 2.92 -20.77 21.71
CA ILE A 125 1.98 -21.90 21.74
C ILE A 125 2.69 -23.19 22.12
N ALA A 126 3.85 -23.48 21.52
CA ALA A 126 4.64 -24.66 21.82
C ALA A 126 5.10 -24.69 23.28
N GLN A 127 5.57 -23.56 23.83
CA GLN A 127 5.96 -23.42 25.23
C GLN A 127 4.78 -23.67 26.17
N VAL A 128 3.62 -23.09 25.93
CA VAL A 128 2.42 -23.26 26.76
C VAL A 128 1.94 -24.72 26.72
N LYS A 129 1.98 -25.37 25.55
CA LYS A 129 1.65 -26.80 25.41
C LYS A 129 2.61 -27.69 26.20
N GLU A 130 3.89 -27.38 26.20
CA GLU A 130 4.88 -28.11 26.98
C GLU A 130 4.68 -27.92 28.49
N GLU A 131 4.38 -26.69 28.96
CA GLU A 131 4.03 -26.45 30.35
C GLU A 131 2.77 -27.22 30.81
N ILE A 132 1.74 -27.28 29.95
CA ILE A 132 0.52 -28.05 30.21
C ILE A 132 0.87 -29.54 30.35
N ASN A 133 1.68 -30.10 29.46
CA ASN A 133 2.10 -31.50 29.51
C ASN A 133 2.85 -31.83 30.81
N GLN A 134 3.80 -30.97 31.21
CA GLN A 134 4.53 -31.11 32.46
C GLN A 134 3.62 -31.07 33.68
N MET A 135 2.61 -30.18 33.69
CA MET A 135 1.63 -30.09 34.77
C MET A 135 0.69 -31.33 34.82
N LEU A 136 0.32 -31.87 33.66
CA LEU A 136 -0.46 -33.11 33.60
C LEU A 136 0.34 -34.33 34.11
N ASP A 137 1.63 -34.40 33.82
CA ASP A 137 2.49 -35.44 34.33
C ASP A 137 2.73 -35.33 35.85
N LEU A 138 2.88 -34.11 36.35
CA LEU A 138 2.92 -33.84 37.78
C LEU A 138 1.60 -34.25 38.47
N ARG A 139 0.47 -33.95 37.88
CA ARG A 139 -0.86 -34.30 38.41
C ARG A 139 -1.03 -35.83 38.63
N ARG A 140 -0.41 -36.63 37.77
CA ARG A 140 -0.42 -38.12 37.91
C ARG A 140 0.42 -38.65 39.06
N ARG A 141 1.38 -37.84 39.57
CA ARG A 141 2.36 -38.24 40.58
C ARG A 141 2.14 -37.64 41.97
N ILE A 142 1.19 -36.67 42.09
CA ILE A 142 0.95 -35.88 43.29
C ILE A 142 -0.22 -36.43 44.12
N ASP A 143 -0.17 -36.23 45.43
CA ASP A 143 -1.23 -36.52 46.38
C ASP A 143 -2.49 -35.68 46.14
N ARG A 144 -3.66 -36.26 46.44
CA ARG A 144 -4.99 -35.66 46.20
C ARG A 144 -5.18 -34.26 46.78
N ASN A 145 -4.44 -33.91 47.87
CA ASN A 145 -4.57 -32.62 48.53
C ASN A 145 -3.95 -31.47 47.74
N ARG A 146 -3.04 -31.72 46.80
CA ARG A 146 -2.37 -30.71 45.96
C ARG A 146 -2.90 -30.65 44.53
N VAL A 147 -3.80 -31.55 44.14
CA VAL A 147 -4.40 -31.63 42.81
C VAL A 147 -5.19 -30.37 42.47
N LYS A 148 -5.86 -29.76 43.46
CA LYS A 148 -6.66 -28.56 43.25
C LYS A 148 -5.84 -27.35 42.78
N GLU A 149 -4.68 -27.14 43.37
CA GLU A 149 -3.77 -26.05 42.99
C GLU A 149 -3.20 -26.24 41.57
N LEU A 150 -2.91 -27.48 41.17
CA LEU A 150 -2.51 -27.84 39.83
C LEU A 150 -3.63 -27.66 38.80
N ASP A 151 -4.86 -28.02 39.16
CA ASP A 151 -6.02 -27.86 38.28
C ASP A 151 -6.33 -26.37 38.03
N GLU A 152 -6.16 -25.49 39.03
CA GLU A 152 -6.28 -24.05 38.87
C GLU A 152 -5.22 -23.49 37.91
N ARG A 153 -3.97 -23.96 38.03
CA ARG A 153 -2.87 -23.55 37.14
C ARG A 153 -3.05 -24.07 35.72
N LEU A 154 -3.50 -25.31 35.54
CA LEU A 154 -3.88 -25.86 34.23
C LEU A 154 -5.00 -25.07 33.56
N ALA A 155 -5.99 -24.61 34.31
CA ALA A 155 -7.07 -23.79 33.78
C ALA A 155 -6.58 -22.40 33.30
N VAL A 156 -5.56 -21.83 33.95
CA VAL A 156 -4.93 -20.57 33.51
C VAL A 156 -4.14 -20.78 32.23
N LEU A 157 -3.33 -21.86 32.15
CA LEU A 157 -2.53 -22.19 30.95
C LEU A 157 -3.41 -22.52 29.76
N SER A 158 -4.50 -23.27 29.98
CA SER A 158 -5.48 -23.57 28.90
C SER A 158 -6.13 -22.31 28.35
N ARG A 159 -6.52 -21.35 29.20
CA ARG A 159 -7.06 -20.05 28.72
C ARG A 159 -6.04 -19.24 27.95
N ARG A 160 -4.76 -19.26 28.36
CA ARG A 160 -3.67 -18.62 27.62
C ARG A 160 -3.45 -19.27 26.26
N LEU A 161 -3.50 -20.60 26.19
CA LEU A 161 -3.40 -21.34 24.94
C LEU A 161 -4.52 -20.96 23.97
N PHE A 162 -5.78 -20.95 24.44
CA PHE A 162 -6.92 -20.52 23.61
C PHE A 162 -6.80 -19.08 23.11
N ALA A 163 -6.25 -18.17 23.92
CA ALA A 163 -6.03 -16.79 23.50
C ALA A 163 -4.91 -16.63 22.44
N LEU A 164 -3.94 -17.55 22.41
CA LEU A 164 -2.87 -17.57 21.40
C LEU A 164 -3.28 -18.27 20.09
N GLU A 165 -4.25 -19.20 20.16
CA GLU A 165 -4.78 -19.95 19.01
C GLU A 165 -5.96 -19.25 18.30
N ALA A 166 -6.51 -18.15 18.89
CA ALA A 166 -7.63 -17.38 18.34
C ALA A 166 -7.16 -16.37 17.26
#